data_4970f391cd2ac2ea796546bce143821d
#
_entry.id   4970f391cd2ac2ea796546bce143821d
#
_cell.length_a   1.000
_cell.length_b   1.000
_cell.length_c   1.000
_cell.angle_alpha   90.00
_cell.angle_beta   90.00
_cell.angle_gamma   90.00
#
_symmetry.space_group_name_H-M   'P 1'
#
loop_
_entity.id
_entity.type
_entity.pdbx_description
1 polymer ?
#
loop_
_entity_poly.entity_id
_entity_poly.type
_entity_poly.pdbx_seq_one_letter_code
_entity_poly.pdbx_strand_id
1 'polypeptide(L)'
;MYSNRTQSAYRKALRRRRLIFSAGVLVFIGLATFATARIAGKFREWASKGDRRELLRLWDDKDFDEVFNLSQSALESRPTDYFLLTMNGFSAYQLGISQINSLNAEQYFDKCIWSLRKAMQDRKADKDGRLYYVLGKAYSYKGENFADLTIKYLEKARELSDSTADIPEYLGMAYFAVEDYRSSVAAFSEALGASAEGPSGPLLLFMARAYIALGEFDNARPYLQRCIEISPDFRTVLSARLLLAEALKMKGDIEGAVKQLQDIIAETGDNAEAHYQLGELYALQGNTTRARAEWRLALRADPAHAKARARL
;
A
#
# COMPACT_ATOMS: atom_id res chain seq x y z
N MET A 1 85.57 -9.53 40.15
CA MET A 1 84.10 -9.76 40.35
C MET A 1 83.20 -8.51 40.17
N TYR A 2 83.68 -7.39 39.63
CA TYR A 2 82.90 -6.13 39.45
C TYR A 2 82.24 -5.94 38.06
N SER A 3 82.62 -6.72 37.08
CA SER A 3 82.13 -6.53 35.69
C SER A 3 80.66 -7.00 35.43
N ASN A 4 80.15 -8.01 36.12
CA ASN A 4 78.87 -8.59 35.85
C ASN A 4 77.65 -7.82 36.41
N ARG A 5 77.82 -7.04 37.46
CA ARG A 5 76.74 -6.24 38.09
C ARG A 5 76.44 -5.00 37.27
N THR A 6 77.39 -4.35 36.69
CA THR A 6 77.19 -3.16 35.83
C THR A 6 76.52 -3.50 34.46
N GLN A 7 76.89 -4.64 33.89
CA GLN A 7 76.21 -5.11 32.64
C GLN A 7 74.74 -5.51 32.90
N SER A 8 74.41 -6.10 34.03
CA SER A 8 73.03 -6.45 34.42
C SER A 8 72.18 -5.19 34.65
N ALA A 9 72.71 -4.16 35.31
CA ALA A 9 72.03 -2.89 35.52
C ALA A 9 71.81 -2.13 34.22
N TYR A 10 72.79 -2.13 33.30
CA TYR A 10 72.66 -1.51 32.01
C TYR A 10 71.59 -2.21 31.12
N ARG A 11 71.54 -3.55 31.11
CA ARG A 11 70.50 -4.30 30.38
C ARG A 11 69.14 -4.07 30.94
N LYS A 12 68.97 -3.94 32.27
CA LYS A 12 67.67 -3.58 32.89
C LYS A 12 67.24 -2.15 32.56
N ALA A 13 68.15 -1.20 32.50
CA ALA A 13 67.85 0.17 32.12
C ALA A 13 67.45 0.29 30.64
N LEU A 14 68.10 -0.46 29.73
CA LEU A 14 67.76 -0.53 28.33
C LEU A 14 66.37 -1.19 28.09
N ARG A 15 66.04 -2.28 28.81
CA ARG A 15 64.70 -2.90 28.76
C ARG A 15 63.62 -1.94 29.25
N ARG A 16 63.89 -1.19 30.34
CA ARG A 16 62.94 -0.21 30.86
C ARG A 16 62.71 0.97 29.91
N ARG A 17 63.77 1.47 29.24
CA ARG A 17 63.66 2.50 28.19
C ARG A 17 62.88 2.01 26.99
N ARG A 18 63.12 0.76 26.54
CA ARG A 18 62.35 0.15 25.43
C ARG A 18 60.89 -0.01 25.79
N LEU A 19 60.55 -0.45 27.01
CA LEU A 19 59.15 -0.57 27.47
C LEU A 19 58.47 0.81 27.56
N ILE A 20 59.13 1.85 28.06
CA ILE A 20 58.60 3.21 28.11
C ILE A 20 58.37 3.77 26.69
N PHE A 21 59.30 3.51 25.78
CA PHE A 21 59.16 3.96 24.37
C PHE A 21 58.02 3.22 23.67
N SER A 22 57.89 1.91 23.84
CA SER A 22 56.79 1.14 23.27
C SER A 22 55.43 1.52 23.85
N ALA A 23 55.35 1.79 25.15
CA ALA A 23 54.14 2.30 25.77
C ALA A 23 53.75 3.69 25.25
N GLY A 24 54.74 4.59 25.08
CA GLY A 24 54.53 5.90 24.48
C GLY A 24 54.03 5.85 23.05
N VAL A 25 54.55 4.93 22.24
CA VAL A 25 54.10 4.72 20.87
C VAL A 25 52.67 4.19 20.85
N LEU A 26 52.30 3.25 21.71
CA LEU A 26 50.93 2.73 21.80
C LEU A 26 49.92 3.79 22.27
N VAL A 27 50.30 4.65 23.22
CA VAL A 27 49.46 5.79 23.63
C VAL A 27 49.29 6.79 22.49
N PHE A 28 50.37 7.08 21.75
CA PHE A 28 50.31 7.99 20.61
C PHE A 28 49.39 7.43 19.49
N ILE A 29 49.50 6.14 19.16
CA ILE A 29 48.63 5.48 18.17
C ILE A 29 47.18 5.52 18.71
N GLY A 30 46.92 5.24 19.97
CA GLY A 30 45.59 5.32 20.57
C GLY A 30 44.99 6.74 20.51
N LEU A 31 45.78 7.76 20.78
CA LEU A 31 45.32 9.16 20.67
C LEU A 31 45.09 9.59 19.21
N ALA A 32 45.95 9.16 18.29
CA ALA A 32 45.78 9.43 16.89
C ALA A 32 44.51 8.76 16.28
N THR A 33 44.25 7.50 16.64
CA THR A 33 43.04 6.79 16.22
C THR A 33 41.79 7.40 16.86
N PHE A 34 41.84 7.82 18.09
CA PHE A 34 40.74 8.52 18.78
C PHE A 34 40.46 9.90 18.13
N ALA A 35 41.50 10.66 17.78
CA ALA A 35 41.36 11.96 17.12
C ALA A 35 40.77 11.81 15.71
N THR A 36 41.26 10.83 14.96
CA THR A 36 40.70 10.54 13.59
C THR A 36 39.26 10.07 13.67
N ALA A 37 38.90 9.22 14.62
CA ALA A 37 37.51 8.78 14.82
C ALA A 37 36.57 9.95 15.19
N ARG A 38 37.07 10.89 16.03
CA ARG A 38 36.30 12.07 16.43
C ARG A 38 36.10 13.07 15.29
N ILE A 39 37.14 13.27 14.46
CA ILE A 39 37.05 14.11 13.25
C ILE A 39 36.11 13.47 12.24
N ALA A 40 36.22 12.17 11.99
CA ALA A 40 35.33 11.44 11.13
C ALA A 40 33.86 11.49 11.63
N GLY A 41 33.64 11.39 12.95
CA GLY A 41 32.31 11.55 13.57
C GLY A 41 31.70 12.94 13.31
N LYS A 42 32.49 14.02 13.50
CA LYS A 42 32.03 15.40 13.23
C LYS A 42 31.75 15.61 11.72
N PHE A 43 32.58 15.05 10.86
CA PHE A 43 32.39 15.14 9.41
C PHE A 43 31.12 14.40 8.97
N ARG A 44 30.86 13.19 9.50
CA ARG A 44 29.60 12.45 9.29
C ARG A 44 28.38 13.23 9.77
N GLU A 45 28.45 13.85 10.93
CA GLU A 45 27.37 14.68 11.48
C GLU A 45 27.11 15.92 10.61
N TRP A 46 28.15 16.58 10.11
CA TRP A 46 28.02 17.72 9.21
C TRP A 46 27.45 17.32 7.85
N ALA A 47 27.94 16.24 7.24
CA ALA A 47 27.40 15.69 6.01
C ALA A 47 25.93 15.28 6.19
N SER A 48 25.59 14.60 7.31
CA SER A 48 24.23 14.23 7.63
C SER A 48 23.25 15.42 7.70
N LYS A 49 23.70 16.57 8.25
CA LYS A 49 22.89 17.80 8.30
C LYS A 49 22.72 18.44 6.91
N GLY A 50 23.72 18.30 6.03
CA GLY A 50 23.66 18.77 4.64
C GLY A 50 22.63 17.97 3.84
N ASP A 51 22.76 16.64 3.86
CA ASP A 51 21.84 15.73 3.17
C ASP A 51 20.39 15.91 3.65
N ARG A 52 20.19 16.08 4.95
CA ARG A 52 18.84 16.26 5.50
C ARG A 52 18.16 17.53 4.99
N ARG A 53 18.88 18.65 4.89
CA ARG A 53 18.33 19.90 4.38
C ARG A 53 18.00 19.80 2.89
N GLU A 54 18.87 19.17 2.14
CA GLU A 54 18.67 18.99 0.71
C GLU A 54 17.49 18.04 0.42
N LEU A 55 17.39 16.93 1.11
CA LEU A 55 16.24 16.01 1.00
C LEU A 55 14.91 16.69 1.33
N LEU A 56 14.86 17.53 2.37
CA LEU A 56 13.65 18.27 2.71
C LEU A 56 13.29 19.31 1.63
N ARG A 57 14.28 20.01 1.08
CA ARG A 57 14.06 20.95 -0.02
C ARG A 57 13.48 20.24 -1.26
N LEU A 58 14.12 19.15 -1.68
CA LEU A 58 13.65 18.34 -2.83
C LEU A 58 12.25 17.75 -2.58
N TRP A 59 11.96 17.37 -1.34
CA TRP A 59 10.63 16.92 -0.96
C TRP A 59 9.57 18.02 -1.09
N ASP A 60 9.87 19.23 -0.64
CA ASP A 60 8.98 20.39 -0.76
C ASP A 60 8.78 20.78 -2.23
N ASP A 61 9.84 20.64 -3.06
CA ASP A 61 9.79 20.83 -4.51
C ASP A 61 9.07 19.69 -5.25
N LYS A 62 8.67 18.61 -4.54
CA LYS A 62 8.06 17.37 -5.08
C LYS A 62 8.94 16.62 -6.08
N ASP A 63 10.23 16.80 -6.02
CA ASP A 63 11.20 16.04 -6.82
C ASP A 63 11.49 14.68 -6.17
N PHE A 64 10.49 13.79 -6.25
CA PHE A 64 10.54 12.50 -5.56
C PHE A 64 11.58 11.55 -6.16
N ASP A 65 11.92 11.69 -7.44
CA ASP A 65 12.99 10.92 -8.07
C ASP A 65 14.34 11.25 -7.44
N GLU A 66 14.65 12.54 -7.27
CA GLU A 66 15.92 12.96 -6.68
C GLU A 66 15.97 12.68 -5.19
N VAL A 67 14.84 12.83 -4.45
CA VAL A 67 14.71 12.38 -3.03
C VAL A 67 15.04 10.89 -2.92
N PHE A 68 14.50 10.07 -3.80
CA PHE A 68 14.73 8.64 -3.80
C PHE A 68 16.20 8.30 -4.03
N ASN A 69 16.81 8.87 -5.09
CA ASN A 69 18.18 8.61 -5.47
C ASN A 69 19.19 9.08 -4.40
N LEU A 70 19.02 10.31 -3.90
CA LEU A 70 19.89 10.87 -2.88
C LEU A 70 19.78 10.11 -1.54
N SER A 71 18.57 9.77 -1.13
CA SER A 71 18.35 8.98 0.11
C SER A 71 18.93 7.58 -0.03
N GLN A 72 18.77 6.92 -1.19
CA GLN A 72 19.33 5.60 -1.46
C GLN A 72 20.87 5.62 -1.40
N SER A 73 21.51 6.58 -2.05
CA SER A 73 22.97 6.75 -2.00
C SER A 73 23.48 7.01 -0.59
N ALA A 74 22.80 7.87 0.18
CA ALA A 74 23.16 8.15 1.57
C ALA A 74 23.01 6.92 2.48
N LEU A 75 22.05 6.02 2.19
CA LEU A 75 21.84 4.77 2.90
C LEU A 75 22.99 3.77 2.73
N GLU A 76 23.80 3.85 1.68
CA GLU A 76 25.00 3.02 1.54
C GLU A 76 25.98 3.21 2.70
N SER A 77 26.13 4.45 3.17
CA SER A 77 27.01 4.78 4.30
C SER A 77 26.32 4.76 5.65
N ARG A 78 24.99 4.86 5.69
CA ARG A 78 24.14 4.95 6.89
C ARG A 78 22.90 4.06 6.76
N PRO A 79 23.06 2.73 6.69
CA PRO A 79 22.01 1.80 6.27
C PRO A 79 20.84 1.66 7.24
N THR A 80 20.93 2.22 8.45
CA THR A 80 19.90 2.18 9.49
C THR A 80 19.42 3.56 9.93
N ASP A 81 19.81 4.62 9.19
CA ASP A 81 19.36 5.97 9.50
C ASP A 81 17.85 6.09 9.27
N TYR A 82 17.11 6.32 10.34
CA TYR A 82 15.65 6.40 10.34
C TYR A 82 15.12 7.43 9.34
N PHE A 83 15.70 8.65 9.34
CA PHE A 83 15.26 9.72 8.45
C PHE A 83 15.48 9.37 6.98
N LEU A 84 16.64 8.81 6.64
CA LEU A 84 16.93 8.39 5.26
C LEU A 84 16.02 7.25 4.80
N LEU A 85 15.76 6.27 5.67
CA LEU A 85 14.86 5.16 5.38
C LEU A 85 13.42 5.64 5.16
N THR A 86 12.94 6.60 5.98
CA THR A 86 11.59 7.15 5.81
C THR A 86 11.49 7.99 4.54
N MET A 87 12.48 8.86 4.24
CA MET A 87 12.50 9.64 2.99
C MET A 87 12.55 8.75 1.76
N ASN A 88 13.38 7.70 1.78
CA ASN A 88 13.46 6.72 0.70
C ASN A 88 12.14 5.97 0.50
N GLY A 89 11.52 5.51 1.59
CA GLY A 89 10.24 4.80 1.53
C GLY A 89 9.10 5.69 1.04
N PHE A 90 9.02 6.93 1.53
CA PHE A 90 7.96 7.86 1.13
C PHE A 90 8.11 8.32 -0.32
N SER A 91 9.32 8.60 -0.78
CA SER A 91 9.56 8.95 -2.18
C SER A 91 9.28 7.76 -3.12
N ALA A 92 9.71 6.56 -2.75
CA ALA A 92 9.36 5.35 -3.49
C ALA A 92 7.83 5.15 -3.59
N TYR A 93 7.08 5.41 -2.52
CA TYR A 93 5.61 5.38 -2.57
C TYR A 93 5.04 6.40 -3.57
N GLN A 94 5.53 7.65 -3.55
CA GLN A 94 5.09 8.68 -4.49
C GLN A 94 5.39 8.31 -5.95
N LEU A 95 6.56 7.75 -6.20
CA LEU A 95 6.94 7.24 -7.53
C LEU A 95 6.06 6.06 -7.95
N GLY A 96 5.73 5.16 -7.03
CA GLY A 96 4.81 4.04 -7.29
C GLY A 96 3.44 4.52 -7.73
N ILE A 97 2.83 5.47 -7.03
CA ILE A 97 1.50 6.00 -7.42
C ILE A 97 1.54 6.84 -8.69
N SER A 98 2.62 7.59 -8.96
CA SER A 98 2.76 8.34 -10.22
C SER A 98 2.88 7.44 -11.45
N GLN A 99 3.29 6.19 -11.27
CA GLN A 99 3.51 5.19 -12.31
C GLN A 99 2.56 3.99 -12.22
N ILE A 100 1.42 4.14 -11.55
CA ILE A 100 0.52 3.03 -11.19
C ILE A 100 0.09 2.16 -12.40
N ASN A 101 0.08 2.73 -13.59
CA ASN A 101 -0.26 2.03 -14.83
C ASN A 101 0.98 1.45 -15.56
N SER A 102 2.17 1.50 -14.96
CA SER A 102 3.42 0.99 -15.52
C SER A 102 3.90 -0.27 -14.80
N LEU A 103 4.68 -1.10 -15.50
CA LEU A 103 5.34 -2.26 -14.91
C LEU A 103 6.32 -1.92 -13.77
N ASN A 104 6.71 -0.66 -13.68
CA ASN A 104 7.66 -0.19 -12.67
C ASN A 104 7.00 0.13 -11.31
N ALA A 105 5.70 0.36 -11.27
CA ALA A 105 4.98 0.73 -10.05
C ALA A 105 5.20 -0.28 -8.92
N GLU A 106 5.10 -1.56 -9.24
CA GLU A 106 5.28 -2.64 -8.27
C GLU A 106 6.66 -2.63 -7.61
N GLN A 107 7.71 -2.37 -8.38
CA GLN A 107 9.08 -2.29 -7.86
C GLN A 107 9.25 -1.12 -6.87
N TYR A 108 8.58 0.01 -7.12
CA TYR A 108 8.61 1.14 -6.19
C TYR A 108 7.85 0.83 -4.89
N PHE A 109 6.72 0.14 -4.95
CA PHE A 109 6.03 -0.31 -3.73
C PHE A 109 6.87 -1.31 -2.94
N ASP A 110 7.60 -2.21 -3.59
CA ASP A 110 8.53 -3.13 -2.92
C ASP A 110 9.67 -2.37 -2.21
N LYS A 111 10.25 -1.36 -2.86
CA LYS A 111 11.28 -0.50 -2.26
C LYS A 111 10.73 0.30 -1.08
N CYS A 112 9.52 0.85 -1.22
CA CYS A 112 8.81 1.52 -0.13
C CYS A 112 8.66 0.60 1.09
N ILE A 113 8.09 -0.58 0.89
CA ILE A 113 7.86 -1.56 1.95
C ILE A 113 9.18 -1.97 2.61
N TRP A 114 10.22 -2.25 1.82
CA TRP A 114 11.52 -2.61 2.36
C TRP A 114 12.10 -1.51 3.27
N SER A 115 12.12 -0.27 2.78
CA SER A 115 12.69 0.88 3.50
C SER A 115 11.93 1.17 4.78
N LEU A 116 10.59 1.20 4.73
CA LEU A 116 9.76 1.51 5.90
C LEU A 116 9.77 0.38 6.92
N ARG A 117 9.76 -0.88 6.50
CA ARG A 117 9.93 -2.02 7.43
C ARG A 117 11.28 -2.01 8.13
N LYS A 118 12.33 -1.57 7.45
CA LYS A 118 13.64 -1.40 8.06
C LYS A 118 13.65 -0.21 9.03
N ALA A 119 12.98 0.89 8.70
CA ALA A 119 12.81 2.04 9.59
C ALA A 119 12.07 1.67 10.88
N MET A 120 11.14 0.71 10.84
CA MET A 120 10.42 0.21 12.04
C MET A 120 11.32 -0.42 13.09
N GLN A 121 12.59 -0.68 12.81
CA GLN A 121 13.56 -1.16 13.81
C GLN A 121 14.04 -0.04 14.75
N ASP A 122 13.82 1.24 14.40
CA ASP A 122 14.09 2.38 15.25
C ASP A 122 12.85 2.72 16.11
N ARG A 123 13.04 3.00 17.41
CA ARG A 123 11.96 3.39 18.34
C ARG A 123 11.18 4.64 17.92
N LYS A 124 11.72 5.45 17.01
CA LYS A 124 11.00 6.61 16.45
C LYS A 124 9.78 6.18 15.66
N ALA A 125 9.84 5.01 15.03
CA ALA A 125 8.71 4.46 14.29
C ALA A 125 7.49 4.23 15.18
N ASP A 126 7.67 3.87 16.46
CA ASP A 126 6.56 3.57 17.37
C ASP A 126 5.54 4.72 17.51
N LYS A 127 5.94 5.94 17.15
CA LYS A 127 5.13 7.17 17.23
C LYS A 127 4.89 7.85 15.87
N ASP A 128 5.33 7.25 14.78
CA ASP A 128 5.21 7.85 13.45
C ASP A 128 4.01 7.24 12.68
N GLY A 129 2.81 7.80 12.88
CA GLY A 129 1.59 7.36 12.22
C GLY A 129 1.71 7.39 10.69
N ARG A 130 2.42 8.39 10.11
CA ARG A 130 2.62 8.48 8.66
C ARG A 130 3.41 7.32 8.08
N LEU A 131 4.40 6.80 8.84
CA LEU A 131 5.14 5.61 8.41
C LEU A 131 4.20 4.43 8.23
N TYR A 132 3.33 4.19 9.22
CA TYR A 132 2.35 3.09 9.17
C TYR A 132 1.30 3.32 8.08
N TYR A 133 0.83 4.56 7.92
CA TYR A 133 -0.10 4.93 6.85
C TYR A 133 0.47 4.60 5.47
N VAL A 134 1.68 5.11 5.15
CA VAL A 134 2.29 4.86 3.84
C VAL A 134 2.58 3.38 3.63
N LEU A 135 3.01 2.67 4.68
CA LEU A 135 3.27 1.23 4.61
C LEU A 135 1.97 0.44 4.34
N GLY A 136 0.87 0.78 5.02
CA GLY A 136 -0.44 0.18 4.77
C GLY A 136 -0.95 0.44 3.36
N LYS A 137 -0.82 1.67 2.86
CA LYS A 137 -1.16 2.04 1.49
C LYS A 137 -0.31 1.28 0.47
N ALA A 138 1.01 1.16 0.69
CA ALA A 138 1.88 0.41 -0.21
C ALA A 138 1.47 -1.07 -0.31
N TYR A 139 1.06 -1.70 0.81
CA TYR A 139 0.53 -3.07 0.78
C TYR A 139 -0.81 -3.16 0.05
N SER A 140 -1.70 -2.18 0.17
CA SER A 140 -2.96 -2.13 -0.58
C SER A 140 -2.71 -2.13 -2.10
N TYR A 141 -1.71 -1.37 -2.57
CA TYR A 141 -1.32 -1.38 -3.99
C TYR A 141 -0.64 -2.68 -4.45
N LYS A 142 -0.12 -3.49 -3.54
CA LYS A 142 0.37 -4.85 -3.87
C LYS A 142 -0.77 -5.86 -4.09
N GLY A 143 -2.00 -5.50 -3.76
CA GLY A 143 -3.20 -6.29 -4.04
C GLY A 143 -3.79 -7.03 -2.83
N GLU A 144 -4.88 -7.73 -3.11
CA GLU A 144 -5.74 -8.36 -2.10
C GLU A 144 -5.01 -9.41 -1.24
N ASN A 145 -3.98 -10.07 -1.75
CA ASN A 145 -3.18 -11.04 -0.99
C ASN A 145 -2.43 -10.44 0.21
N PHE A 146 -2.38 -9.10 0.30
CA PHE A 146 -1.73 -8.37 1.39
C PHE A 146 -2.73 -7.59 2.25
N ALA A 147 -4.02 -7.92 2.16
CA ALA A 147 -5.09 -7.20 2.86
C ALA A 147 -4.94 -7.24 4.39
N ASP A 148 -4.47 -8.34 4.96
CA ASP A 148 -4.17 -8.48 6.39
C ASP A 148 -3.06 -7.51 6.85
N LEU A 149 -2.03 -7.30 6.04
CA LEU A 149 -0.97 -6.33 6.31
C LEU A 149 -1.46 -4.89 6.10
N THR A 150 -2.31 -4.64 5.10
CA THR A 150 -2.99 -3.36 4.90
C THR A 150 -3.77 -2.99 6.15
N ILE A 151 -4.65 -3.89 6.65
CA ILE A 151 -5.42 -3.68 7.88
C ILE A 151 -4.49 -3.38 9.05
N LYS A 152 -3.52 -4.26 9.31
CA LYS A 152 -2.58 -4.13 10.42
C LYS A 152 -1.92 -2.75 10.49
N TYR A 153 -1.43 -2.26 9.34
CA TYR A 153 -0.66 -1.03 9.33
C TYR A 153 -1.54 0.21 9.30
N LEU A 154 -2.69 0.18 8.62
CA LEU A 154 -3.63 1.30 8.62
C LEU A 154 -4.32 1.46 9.99
N GLU A 155 -4.69 0.36 10.66
CA GLU A 155 -5.18 0.43 12.03
C GLU A 155 -4.13 1.01 12.98
N LYS A 156 -2.86 0.63 12.81
CA LYS A 156 -1.78 1.21 13.60
C LYS A 156 -1.57 2.70 13.33
N ALA A 157 -1.69 3.14 12.09
CA ALA A 157 -1.67 4.56 11.73
C ALA A 157 -2.80 5.32 12.45
N ARG A 158 -4.02 4.78 12.42
CA ARG A 158 -5.19 5.34 13.09
C ARG A 158 -5.02 5.44 14.61
N GLU A 159 -4.49 4.40 15.27
CA GLU A 159 -4.14 4.42 16.69
C GLU A 159 -3.16 5.53 17.05
N LEU A 160 -2.24 5.86 16.15
CA LEU A 160 -1.23 6.92 16.34
C LEU A 160 -1.75 8.30 15.92
N SER A 161 -3.07 8.46 15.80
CA SER A 161 -3.74 9.71 15.45
C SER A 161 -3.37 10.25 14.06
N ASP A 162 -3.01 9.36 13.13
CA ASP A 162 -3.01 9.72 11.71
C ASP A 162 -4.46 9.78 11.24
N SER A 163 -4.98 11.00 11.11
CA SER A 163 -6.38 11.27 10.72
C SER A 163 -6.53 11.46 9.21
N THR A 164 -5.70 10.80 8.42
CA THR A 164 -5.77 10.87 6.96
C THR A 164 -7.12 10.34 6.48
N ALA A 165 -7.87 11.18 5.77
CA ALA A 165 -9.29 10.99 5.47
C ALA A 165 -9.61 9.75 4.63
N ASP A 166 -8.61 9.18 3.94
CA ASP A 166 -8.79 7.99 3.08
C ASP A 166 -8.49 6.65 3.80
N ILE A 167 -7.99 6.68 5.05
CA ILE A 167 -7.74 5.43 5.82
C ILE A 167 -8.98 4.54 5.87
N PRO A 168 -10.19 5.04 6.19
CA PRO A 168 -11.38 4.21 6.25
C PRO A 168 -11.73 3.53 4.92
N GLU A 169 -11.52 4.21 3.78
CA GLU A 169 -11.77 3.63 2.46
C GLU A 169 -10.85 2.43 2.18
N TYR A 170 -9.55 2.59 2.42
CA TYR A 170 -8.59 1.48 2.25
C TYR A 170 -8.78 0.35 3.24
N LEU A 171 -9.16 0.64 4.48
CA LEU A 171 -9.58 -0.37 5.45
C LEU A 171 -10.82 -1.13 4.97
N GLY A 172 -11.83 -0.43 4.46
CA GLY A 172 -13.04 -1.04 3.92
C GLY A 172 -12.73 -2.03 2.79
N MET A 173 -11.87 -1.66 1.85
CA MET A 173 -11.41 -2.54 0.78
C MET A 173 -10.62 -3.74 1.31
N ALA A 174 -9.74 -3.52 2.28
CA ALA A 174 -8.93 -4.59 2.85
C ALA A 174 -9.76 -5.57 3.68
N TYR A 175 -10.71 -5.09 4.50
CA TYR A 175 -11.66 -5.96 5.20
C TYR A 175 -12.54 -6.76 4.24
N PHE A 176 -12.95 -6.15 3.12
CA PHE A 176 -13.69 -6.87 2.07
C PHE A 176 -12.87 -8.03 1.51
N ALA A 177 -11.59 -7.80 1.23
CA ALA A 177 -10.69 -8.82 0.67
C ALA A 177 -10.43 -10.00 1.62
N VAL A 178 -10.49 -9.79 2.94
CA VAL A 178 -10.40 -10.87 3.94
C VAL A 178 -11.79 -11.41 4.36
N GLU A 179 -12.84 -11.07 3.61
CA GLU A 179 -14.23 -11.50 3.81
C GLU A 179 -14.85 -11.05 5.15
N ASP A 180 -14.23 -10.10 5.86
CA ASP A 180 -14.85 -9.43 7.00
C ASP A 180 -15.75 -8.28 6.52
N TYR A 181 -16.88 -8.68 5.94
CA TYR A 181 -17.82 -7.74 5.32
C TYR A 181 -18.46 -6.78 6.33
N ARG A 182 -18.58 -7.17 7.60
CA ARG A 182 -19.13 -6.28 8.63
C ARG A 182 -18.19 -5.14 8.96
N SER A 183 -16.90 -5.44 9.17
CA SER A 183 -15.88 -4.41 9.36
C SER A 183 -15.69 -3.57 8.10
N SER A 184 -15.82 -4.17 6.92
CA SER A 184 -15.81 -3.47 5.63
C SER A 184 -16.94 -2.43 5.55
N VAL A 185 -18.19 -2.79 5.88
CA VAL A 185 -19.34 -1.86 5.91
C VAL A 185 -19.10 -0.74 6.92
N ALA A 186 -18.58 -1.06 8.11
CA ALA A 186 -18.29 -0.05 9.14
C ALA A 186 -17.25 0.97 8.64
N ALA A 187 -16.15 0.49 8.04
CA ALA A 187 -15.09 1.34 7.51
C ALA A 187 -15.58 2.20 6.33
N PHE A 188 -16.35 1.64 5.39
CA PHE A 188 -16.94 2.44 4.31
C PHE A 188 -17.97 3.45 4.80
N SER A 189 -18.72 3.15 5.89
CA SER A 189 -19.64 4.12 6.50
C SER A 189 -18.87 5.29 7.10
N GLU A 190 -17.74 5.05 7.73
CA GLU A 190 -16.83 6.09 8.23
C GLU A 190 -16.29 6.95 7.06
N ALA A 191 -15.84 6.32 5.97
CA ALA A 191 -15.36 7.01 4.77
C ALA A 191 -16.44 7.91 4.16
N LEU A 192 -17.69 7.43 4.08
CA LEU A 192 -18.83 8.22 3.58
C LEU A 192 -19.11 9.44 4.46
N GLY A 193 -18.97 9.29 5.79
CA GLY A 193 -19.16 10.39 6.75
C GLY A 193 -18.03 11.43 6.73
N ALA A 194 -16.82 11.03 6.35
CA ALA A 194 -15.64 11.91 6.30
C ALA A 194 -15.53 12.74 5.01
N SER A 195 -16.25 12.37 3.95
CA SER A 195 -16.15 13.03 2.64
C SER A 195 -16.85 14.38 2.62
N ALA A 196 -16.09 15.47 2.59
CA ALA A 196 -16.62 16.82 2.50
C ALA A 196 -17.28 17.14 1.13
N GLU A 197 -16.83 16.47 0.06
CA GLU A 197 -17.35 16.64 -1.30
C GLU A 197 -18.54 15.71 -1.61
N GLY A 198 -18.94 14.90 -0.64
CA GLY A 198 -19.94 13.86 -0.81
C GLY A 198 -19.34 12.53 -1.31
N PRO A 199 -20.16 11.47 -1.39
CA PRO A 199 -19.68 10.14 -1.74
C PRO A 199 -19.26 10.04 -3.20
N SER A 200 -18.16 9.35 -3.48
CA SER A 200 -17.76 9.01 -4.84
C SER A 200 -18.56 7.78 -5.35
N GLY A 201 -18.72 7.67 -6.68
CA GLY A 201 -19.35 6.49 -7.29
C GLY A 201 -18.67 5.18 -6.89
N PRO A 202 -17.32 5.06 -6.97
CA PRO A 202 -16.60 3.87 -6.53
C PRO A 202 -16.84 3.51 -5.06
N LEU A 203 -16.83 4.49 -4.13
CA LEU A 203 -17.07 4.24 -2.70
C LEU A 203 -18.48 3.66 -2.47
N LEU A 204 -19.51 4.22 -3.14
CA LEU A 204 -20.87 3.69 -3.08
C LEU A 204 -20.96 2.27 -3.64
N LEU A 205 -20.24 1.98 -4.71
CA LEU A 205 -20.17 0.65 -5.32
C LEU A 205 -19.53 -0.37 -4.37
N PHE A 206 -18.43 -0.03 -3.69
CA PHE A 206 -17.79 -0.89 -2.70
C PHE A 206 -18.70 -1.15 -1.49
N MET A 207 -19.37 -0.11 -0.98
CA MET A 207 -20.35 -0.27 0.09
C MET A 207 -21.47 -1.24 -0.31
N ALA A 208 -22.03 -1.09 -1.50
CA ALA A 208 -23.07 -1.97 -2.00
C ALA A 208 -22.58 -3.42 -2.15
N ARG A 209 -21.37 -3.63 -2.64
CA ARG A 209 -20.75 -4.96 -2.73
C ARG A 209 -20.60 -5.63 -1.37
N ALA A 210 -20.20 -4.88 -0.35
CA ALA A 210 -20.09 -5.39 1.00
C ALA A 210 -21.45 -5.82 1.57
N TYR A 211 -22.52 -5.05 1.35
CA TYR A 211 -23.88 -5.46 1.74
C TYR A 211 -24.40 -6.68 0.96
N ILE A 212 -24.10 -6.76 -0.36
CA ILE A 212 -24.46 -7.95 -1.16
C ILE A 212 -23.76 -9.19 -0.62
N ALA A 213 -22.48 -9.09 -0.27
CA ALA A 213 -21.72 -10.19 0.31
C ALA A 213 -22.27 -10.64 1.68
N LEU A 214 -22.86 -9.73 2.45
CA LEU A 214 -23.60 -10.05 3.67
C LEU A 214 -25.02 -10.64 3.42
N GLY A 215 -25.49 -10.65 2.15
CA GLY A 215 -26.87 -11.03 1.81
C GLY A 215 -27.90 -9.93 2.14
N GLU A 216 -27.45 -8.73 2.46
CA GLU A 216 -28.27 -7.58 2.85
C GLU A 216 -28.66 -6.73 1.62
N PHE A 217 -29.39 -7.34 0.69
CA PHE A 217 -29.71 -6.75 -0.63
C PHE A 217 -30.53 -5.44 -0.52
N ASP A 218 -31.42 -5.33 0.47
CA ASP A 218 -32.20 -4.10 0.70
C ASP A 218 -31.28 -2.93 1.10
N ASN A 219 -30.24 -3.20 1.87
CA ASN A 219 -29.26 -2.20 2.28
C ASN A 219 -28.31 -1.83 1.11
N ALA A 220 -28.01 -2.76 0.19
CA ALA A 220 -27.18 -2.50 -0.98
C ALA A 220 -27.86 -1.58 -2.00
N ARG A 221 -29.18 -1.72 -2.18
CA ARG A 221 -29.95 -1.05 -3.23
C ARG A 221 -29.79 0.48 -3.26
N PRO A 222 -29.97 1.23 -2.17
CA PRO A 222 -29.83 2.69 -2.22
C PRO A 222 -28.43 3.16 -2.62
N TYR A 223 -27.38 2.43 -2.24
CA TYR A 223 -26.02 2.74 -2.63
C TYR A 223 -25.79 2.50 -4.13
N LEU A 224 -26.34 1.42 -4.70
CA LEU A 224 -26.27 1.16 -6.14
C LEU A 224 -27.04 2.22 -6.93
N GLN A 225 -28.23 2.58 -6.50
CA GLN A 225 -29.03 3.62 -7.15
C GLN A 225 -28.28 4.96 -7.12
N ARG A 226 -27.74 5.34 -5.97
CA ARG A 226 -26.99 6.56 -5.84
C ARG A 226 -25.71 6.55 -6.65
N CYS A 227 -24.99 5.42 -6.73
CA CYS A 227 -23.83 5.25 -7.59
C CYS A 227 -24.18 5.48 -9.07
N ILE A 228 -25.29 4.93 -9.54
CA ILE A 228 -25.78 5.11 -10.93
C ILE A 228 -26.09 6.58 -11.22
N GLU A 229 -26.68 7.30 -10.25
CA GLU A 229 -27.06 8.69 -10.41
C GLU A 229 -25.87 9.66 -10.50
N ILE A 230 -24.85 9.45 -9.68
CA ILE A 230 -23.79 10.46 -9.48
C ILE A 230 -22.46 10.12 -10.17
N SER A 231 -22.22 8.85 -10.51
CA SER A 231 -20.91 8.47 -11.07
C SER A 231 -20.74 8.98 -12.51
N PRO A 232 -19.67 9.74 -12.78
CA PRO A 232 -19.36 10.14 -14.15
C PRO A 232 -18.71 9.02 -14.98
N ASP A 233 -18.20 7.98 -14.30
CA ASP A 233 -17.54 6.85 -14.97
C ASP A 233 -18.54 5.78 -15.40
N PHE A 234 -18.65 5.59 -16.71
CA PHE A 234 -19.54 4.62 -17.29
C PHE A 234 -19.31 3.18 -16.81
N ARG A 235 -18.05 2.78 -16.56
CA ARG A 235 -17.74 1.42 -16.08
C ARG A 235 -18.28 1.19 -14.66
N THR A 236 -18.15 2.20 -13.79
CA THR A 236 -18.73 2.18 -12.46
C THR A 236 -20.25 2.10 -12.49
N VAL A 237 -20.91 2.90 -13.34
CA VAL A 237 -22.36 2.84 -13.54
C VAL A 237 -22.80 1.46 -14.04
N LEU A 238 -22.12 0.92 -15.04
CA LEU A 238 -22.42 -0.41 -15.57
C LEU A 238 -22.29 -1.49 -14.48
N SER A 239 -21.22 -1.46 -13.70
CA SER A 239 -21.01 -2.39 -12.58
C SER A 239 -22.13 -2.27 -11.54
N ALA A 240 -22.55 -1.05 -11.20
CA ALA A 240 -23.63 -0.82 -10.25
C ALA A 240 -24.97 -1.35 -10.77
N ARG A 241 -25.30 -1.18 -12.05
CA ARG A 241 -26.53 -1.72 -12.66
C ARG A 241 -26.55 -3.24 -12.71
N LEU A 242 -25.42 -3.89 -13.04
CA LEU A 242 -25.28 -5.34 -13.00
C LEU A 242 -25.52 -5.90 -11.61
N LEU A 243 -24.92 -5.26 -10.59
CA LEU A 243 -25.12 -5.65 -9.18
C LEU A 243 -26.55 -5.36 -8.70
N LEU A 244 -27.18 -4.28 -9.20
CA LEU A 244 -28.57 -4.00 -8.90
C LEU A 244 -29.50 -5.08 -9.46
N ALA A 245 -29.26 -5.54 -10.69
CA ALA A 245 -30.01 -6.65 -11.28
C ALA A 245 -29.83 -7.96 -10.46
N GLU A 246 -28.61 -8.23 -10.00
CA GLU A 246 -28.34 -9.37 -9.11
C GLU A 246 -29.08 -9.24 -7.76
N ALA A 247 -29.02 -8.09 -7.12
CA ALA A 247 -29.72 -7.83 -5.86
C ALA A 247 -31.25 -7.99 -6.00
N LEU A 248 -31.83 -7.47 -7.10
CA LEU A 248 -33.26 -7.62 -7.42
C LEU A 248 -33.64 -9.11 -7.62
N LYS A 249 -32.81 -9.85 -8.37
CA LYS A 249 -32.98 -11.30 -8.55
C LYS A 249 -33.00 -12.04 -7.20
N MET A 250 -32.07 -11.73 -6.33
CA MET A 250 -31.98 -12.39 -5.00
C MET A 250 -33.15 -12.05 -4.09
N LYS A 251 -33.80 -10.92 -4.30
CA LYS A 251 -35.04 -10.51 -3.62
C LYS A 251 -36.33 -11.07 -4.28
N GLY A 252 -36.18 -11.77 -5.40
CA GLY A 252 -37.31 -12.31 -6.16
C GLY A 252 -38.00 -11.32 -7.10
N ASP A 253 -37.48 -10.10 -7.23
CA ASP A 253 -37.96 -9.11 -8.21
C ASP A 253 -37.32 -9.42 -9.58
N ILE A 254 -37.82 -10.48 -10.20
CA ILE A 254 -37.29 -10.96 -11.49
C ILE A 254 -37.60 -9.97 -12.61
N GLU A 255 -38.76 -9.32 -12.60
CA GLU A 255 -39.14 -8.35 -13.61
C GLU A 255 -38.26 -7.11 -13.57
N GLY A 256 -38.00 -6.59 -12.37
CA GLY A 256 -37.07 -5.48 -12.16
C GLY A 256 -35.65 -5.83 -12.62
N ALA A 257 -35.17 -7.04 -12.29
CA ALA A 257 -33.86 -7.51 -12.72
C ALA A 257 -33.76 -7.62 -14.25
N VAL A 258 -34.77 -8.21 -14.93
CA VAL A 258 -34.84 -8.30 -16.39
C VAL A 258 -34.77 -6.91 -17.03
N LYS A 259 -35.55 -5.96 -16.49
CA LYS A 259 -35.56 -4.58 -17.00
C LYS A 259 -34.19 -3.94 -16.92
N GLN A 260 -33.50 -4.02 -15.77
CA GLN A 260 -32.15 -3.46 -15.63
C GLN A 260 -31.16 -4.04 -16.64
N LEU A 261 -31.21 -5.35 -16.89
CA LEU A 261 -30.31 -6.00 -17.86
C LEU A 261 -30.64 -5.62 -19.31
N GLN A 262 -31.94 -5.50 -19.64
CA GLN A 262 -32.36 -5.02 -20.97
C GLN A 262 -31.94 -3.58 -21.22
N ASP A 263 -32.05 -2.70 -20.21
CA ASP A 263 -31.59 -1.32 -20.31
C ASP A 263 -30.07 -1.24 -20.54
N ILE A 264 -29.28 -2.09 -19.85
CA ILE A 264 -27.83 -2.22 -20.11
C ILE A 264 -27.55 -2.61 -21.55
N ILE A 265 -28.24 -3.65 -22.06
CA ILE A 265 -28.04 -4.14 -23.44
C ILE A 265 -28.44 -3.08 -24.47
N ALA A 266 -29.53 -2.35 -24.23
CA ALA A 266 -29.97 -1.27 -25.09
C ALA A 266 -28.95 -0.12 -25.18
N GLU A 267 -28.28 0.20 -24.08
CA GLU A 267 -27.28 1.28 -24.00
C GLU A 267 -25.90 0.87 -24.55
N THR A 268 -25.50 -0.38 -24.28
CA THR A 268 -24.12 -0.85 -24.59
C THR A 268 -24.01 -1.67 -25.85
N GLY A 269 -25.14 -2.09 -26.43
CA GLY A 269 -25.19 -3.13 -27.44
C GLY A 269 -24.97 -4.52 -26.84
N ASP A 270 -24.03 -5.28 -27.36
CA ASP A 270 -23.71 -6.63 -26.88
C ASP A 270 -22.86 -6.60 -25.62
N ASN A 271 -23.47 -6.67 -24.42
CA ASN A 271 -22.78 -6.84 -23.14
C ASN A 271 -22.86 -8.29 -22.66
N ALA A 272 -21.71 -8.98 -22.63
CA ALA A 272 -21.64 -10.41 -22.33
C ALA A 272 -22.20 -10.77 -20.94
N GLU A 273 -21.86 -10.02 -19.91
CA GLU A 273 -22.33 -10.29 -18.54
C GLU A 273 -23.83 -10.03 -18.40
N ALA A 274 -24.36 -8.97 -19.05
CA ALA A 274 -25.80 -8.68 -19.04
C ALA A 274 -26.58 -9.79 -19.74
N HIS A 275 -26.14 -10.25 -20.91
CA HIS A 275 -26.76 -11.39 -21.61
C HIS A 275 -26.68 -12.67 -20.77
N TYR A 276 -25.53 -12.94 -20.13
CA TYR A 276 -25.40 -14.10 -19.25
C TYR A 276 -26.40 -14.05 -18.09
N GLN A 277 -26.48 -12.94 -17.36
CA GLN A 277 -27.41 -12.78 -16.26
C GLN A 277 -28.88 -12.85 -16.71
N LEU A 278 -29.21 -12.28 -17.86
CA LEU A 278 -30.54 -12.37 -18.44
C LEU A 278 -30.93 -13.82 -18.78
N GLY A 279 -29.97 -14.60 -19.29
CA GLY A 279 -30.13 -16.04 -19.50
C GLY A 279 -30.42 -16.80 -18.21
N GLU A 280 -29.71 -16.47 -17.12
CA GLU A 280 -29.98 -17.06 -15.79
C GLU A 280 -31.40 -16.72 -15.30
N LEU A 281 -31.89 -15.49 -15.51
CA LEU A 281 -33.24 -15.10 -15.14
C LEU A 281 -34.30 -15.87 -15.94
N TYR A 282 -34.12 -16.02 -17.26
CA TYR A 282 -35.05 -16.83 -18.07
C TYR A 282 -35.01 -18.31 -17.68
N ALA A 283 -33.85 -18.84 -17.29
CA ALA A 283 -33.77 -20.21 -16.77
C ALA A 283 -34.53 -20.39 -15.47
N LEU A 284 -34.46 -19.42 -14.53
CA LEU A 284 -35.25 -19.41 -13.31
C LEU A 284 -36.77 -19.36 -13.57
N GLN A 285 -37.18 -18.69 -14.63
CA GLN A 285 -38.58 -18.65 -15.09
C GLN A 285 -39.03 -19.92 -15.87
N GLY A 286 -38.14 -20.92 -16.01
CA GLY A 286 -38.39 -22.13 -16.79
C GLY A 286 -38.33 -21.95 -18.32
N ASN A 287 -37.96 -20.75 -18.79
CA ASN A 287 -37.86 -20.47 -20.23
C ASN A 287 -36.48 -20.85 -20.78
N THR A 288 -36.24 -22.13 -20.91
CA THR A 288 -34.95 -22.69 -21.35
C THR A 288 -34.54 -22.25 -22.75
N THR A 289 -35.53 -22.01 -23.64
CA THR A 289 -35.25 -21.55 -25.01
C THR A 289 -34.65 -20.14 -25.03
N ARG A 290 -35.25 -19.20 -24.28
CA ARG A 290 -34.71 -17.84 -24.16
C ARG A 290 -33.40 -17.85 -23.40
N ALA A 291 -33.31 -18.63 -22.34
CA ALA A 291 -32.05 -18.74 -21.58
C ALA A 291 -30.86 -19.13 -22.48
N ARG A 292 -31.03 -20.17 -23.30
CA ARG A 292 -29.98 -20.60 -24.24
C ARG A 292 -29.69 -19.56 -25.32
N ALA A 293 -30.67 -18.82 -25.76
CA ALA A 293 -30.46 -17.73 -26.71
C ALA A 293 -29.56 -16.65 -26.08
N GLU A 294 -29.87 -16.22 -24.87
CA GLU A 294 -29.10 -15.19 -24.18
C GLU A 294 -27.65 -15.65 -23.85
N TRP A 295 -27.44 -16.90 -23.43
CA TRP A 295 -26.08 -17.43 -23.22
C TRP A 295 -25.25 -17.49 -24.50
N ARG A 296 -25.88 -17.76 -25.65
CA ARG A 296 -25.19 -17.67 -26.95
C ARG A 296 -24.84 -16.24 -27.32
N LEU A 297 -25.71 -15.27 -27.00
CA LEU A 297 -25.42 -13.85 -27.19
C LEU A 297 -24.27 -13.41 -26.29
N ALA A 298 -24.23 -13.87 -25.04
CA ALA A 298 -23.10 -13.65 -24.15
C ALA A 298 -21.77 -14.15 -24.73
N LEU A 299 -21.75 -15.38 -25.29
CA LEU A 299 -20.56 -15.94 -25.96
C LEU A 299 -20.19 -15.27 -27.26
N ARG A 300 -21.18 -14.67 -27.96
CA ARG A 300 -20.91 -13.86 -29.15
C ARG A 300 -20.20 -12.55 -28.78
N ALA A 301 -20.65 -11.92 -27.68
CA ALA A 301 -20.06 -10.69 -27.16
C ALA A 301 -18.68 -10.93 -26.55
N ASP A 302 -18.52 -12.03 -25.80
CA ASP A 302 -17.23 -12.47 -25.22
C ASP A 302 -17.08 -13.99 -25.36
N PRO A 303 -16.33 -14.47 -26.38
CA PRO A 303 -16.06 -15.90 -26.55
C PRO A 303 -15.34 -16.56 -25.38
N ALA A 304 -14.69 -15.80 -24.50
CA ALA A 304 -13.99 -16.29 -23.31
C ALA A 304 -14.88 -16.37 -22.07
N HIS A 305 -16.15 -15.96 -22.13
CA HIS A 305 -17.08 -15.90 -21.00
C HIS A 305 -17.35 -17.30 -20.42
N ALA A 306 -16.57 -17.70 -19.38
CA ALA A 306 -16.54 -19.05 -18.83
C ALA A 306 -17.92 -19.52 -18.31
N LYS A 307 -18.65 -18.64 -17.61
CA LYS A 307 -19.96 -18.97 -17.02
C LYS A 307 -21.00 -19.28 -18.09
N ALA A 308 -21.06 -18.48 -19.17
CA ALA A 308 -22.00 -18.70 -20.28
C ALA A 308 -21.66 -19.99 -21.04
N ARG A 309 -20.36 -20.28 -21.23
CA ARG A 309 -19.91 -21.53 -21.87
C ARG A 309 -20.33 -22.76 -21.07
N ALA A 310 -20.32 -22.69 -19.74
CA ALA A 310 -20.72 -23.80 -18.87
C ALA A 310 -22.24 -24.10 -18.92
N ARG A 311 -23.05 -23.22 -19.53
CA ARG A 311 -24.52 -23.37 -19.63
C ARG A 311 -25.01 -23.94 -20.96
N LEU A 312 -24.17 -24.02 -21.96
CA LEU A 312 -24.48 -24.54 -23.31
C LEU A 312 -23.90 -25.91 -23.57
#